data_715d7ca1c176b108c93ebcc19c4ae0df
#
_entry.id   715d7ca1c176b108c93ebcc19c4ae0df
#
_cell.length_a   1.000
_cell.length_b   1.000
_cell.length_c   1.000
_cell.angle_alpha   90.00
_cell.angle_beta   90.00
_cell.angle_gamma   90.00
#
_symmetry.space_group_name_H-M   'P 1'
#
loop_
_entity.id
_entity.type
_entity.pdbx_description
1 polymer ?
#
loop_
_entity_poly.entity_id
_entity_poly.type
_entity_poly.pdbx_seq_one_letter_code
_entity_poly.pdbx_strand_id
1 'polypeptide(L)'
;MGQKTHPKVFRLGVIESWDSKWFARHDYPKLLHEDFRVKKFLKSRLYHAGISRIEIERAANKAKINIYTARPGIVIGKKGAEIEKLKEEITKLTNRDTYINIHEVRRPDLDAQLVAENVALQLERRVAFRRAMKESVSRAMRMGAQGVRIQCAGRLGGSEIARTEWYREGRVPLHTLRADINYGFAEAHTTYGIIGVKAWIFRGEVLTEEEEQQKAMLGG
;
A
#
# COMPACT_ATOMS: atom_id res chain seq x y z
N MET A 1 -27.25 1.40 -1.81
CA MET A 1 -26.21 1.07 -0.81
C MET A 1 -25.32 2.29 -0.61
N GLY A 2 -25.00 2.62 0.65
CA GLY A 2 -24.19 3.80 0.97
C GLY A 2 -22.75 3.71 0.47
N GLN A 3 -22.13 4.86 0.22
CA GLN A 3 -20.73 4.99 -0.13
C GLN A 3 -19.85 4.60 1.07
N LYS A 4 -18.67 4.04 0.79
CA LYS A 4 -17.69 3.67 1.82
C LYS A 4 -16.51 4.64 1.79
N THR A 5 -16.21 5.26 2.91
CA THR A 5 -15.02 6.11 3.05
C THR A 5 -13.74 5.28 2.93
N HIS A 6 -12.70 5.87 2.32
CA HIS A 6 -11.39 5.23 2.21
C HIS A 6 -10.79 5.02 3.62
N PRO A 7 -10.39 3.79 4.00
CA PRO A 7 -10.00 3.48 5.37
C PRO A 7 -8.85 4.32 5.91
N LYS A 8 -7.83 4.56 5.07
CA LYS A 8 -6.67 5.39 5.43
C LYS A 8 -7.06 6.85 5.64
N VAL A 9 -7.88 7.41 4.73
CA VAL A 9 -8.33 8.81 4.82
C VAL A 9 -9.18 9.03 6.08
N PHE A 10 -10.04 8.07 6.43
CA PHE A 10 -10.87 8.13 7.63
C PHE A 10 -10.04 8.19 8.93
N ARG A 11 -8.80 7.69 8.92
CA ARG A 11 -7.90 7.61 10.08
C ARG A 11 -6.77 8.62 10.07
N LEU A 12 -6.75 9.52 9.08
CA LEU A 12 -5.76 10.60 9.00
C LEU A 12 -5.90 11.52 10.22
N GLY A 13 -4.76 11.85 10.84
CA GLY A 13 -4.70 12.68 12.02
C GLY A 13 -5.03 11.96 13.35
N VAL A 14 -5.46 10.69 13.30
CA VAL A 14 -5.70 9.85 14.49
C VAL A 14 -4.56 8.83 14.64
N ILE A 15 -4.45 7.88 13.71
CA ILE A 15 -3.41 6.84 13.71
C ILE A 15 -2.55 6.85 12.45
N GLU A 16 -3.01 7.49 11.38
CA GLU A 16 -2.32 7.56 10.09
C GLU A 16 -1.87 8.99 9.80
N SER A 17 -0.77 9.12 9.06
CA SER A 17 -0.24 10.38 8.59
C SER A 17 -0.25 10.45 7.05
N TRP A 18 -0.02 11.64 6.52
CA TRP A 18 0.09 11.88 5.09
C TRP A 18 1.33 11.22 4.49
N ASP A 19 1.22 10.74 3.24
CA ASP A 19 2.37 10.22 2.48
C ASP A 19 3.25 11.35 1.94
N SER A 20 2.70 12.54 1.72
CA SER A 20 3.45 13.73 1.33
C SER A 20 3.43 14.72 2.49
N LYS A 21 4.62 14.96 3.09
CA LYS A 21 4.80 15.77 4.32
C LYS A 21 5.51 17.06 3.96
N TRP A 22 4.74 18.06 3.52
CA TRP A 22 5.24 19.39 3.19
C TRP A 22 4.10 20.41 3.17
N PHE A 23 4.45 21.68 3.22
CA PHE A 23 3.53 22.79 3.16
C PHE A 23 3.99 23.80 2.09
N ALA A 24 3.06 24.31 1.29
CA ALA A 24 3.31 25.39 0.34
C ALA A 24 2.08 26.29 0.23
N ARG A 25 2.32 27.62 0.11
CA ARG A 25 1.24 28.60 -0.07
C ARG A 25 0.90 28.85 -1.53
N HIS A 26 1.91 29.14 -2.36
CA HIS A 26 1.71 29.56 -3.77
C HIS A 26 1.98 28.43 -4.77
N ASP A 27 2.99 27.59 -4.53
CA ASP A 27 3.44 26.55 -5.46
C ASP A 27 2.81 25.18 -5.21
N TYR A 28 1.74 25.11 -4.41
CA TYR A 28 1.09 23.85 -4.04
C TYR A 28 0.73 22.97 -5.28
N PRO A 29 0.07 23.48 -6.35
CA PRO A 29 -0.27 22.64 -7.49
C PRO A 29 0.94 22.07 -8.20
N LYS A 30 2.02 22.87 -8.35
CA LYS A 30 3.26 22.41 -9.00
C LYS A 30 3.90 21.27 -8.22
N LEU A 31 4.06 21.45 -6.91
CA LEU A 31 4.66 20.45 -6.03
C LEU A 31 3.84 19.16 -5.96
N LEU A 32 2.50 19.29 -5.93
CA LEU A 32 1.61 18.13 -5.95
C LEU A 32 1.76 17.31 -7.25
N HIS A 33 1.81 18.00 -8.41
CA HIS A 33 2.01 17.32 -9.68
C HIS A 33 3.40 16.69 -9.80
N GLU A 34 4.43 17.32 -9.25
CA GLU A 34 5.77 16.71 -9.15
C GLU A 34 5.72 15.43 -8.31
N ASP A 35 5.07 15.43 -7.14
CA ASP A 35 4.93 14.25 -6.29
C ASP A 35 4.22 13.10 -7.02
N PHE A 36 3.15 13.40 -7.75
CA PHE A 36 2.46 12.39 -8.56
C PHE A 36 3.34 11.80 -9.65
N ARG A 37 4.12 12.64 -10.36
CA ARG A 37 5.06 12.17 -11.39
C ARG A 37 6.14 11.27 -10.77
N VAL A 38 6.74 11.68 -9.65
CA VAL A 38 7.75 10.91 -8.94
C VAL A 38 7.19 9.59 -8.43
N LYS A 39 6.02 9.59 -7.77
CA LYS A 39 5.38 8.36 -7.28
C LYS A 39 5.05 7.39 -8.42
N LYS A 40 4.49 7.90 -9.53
CA LYS A 40 4.18 7.09 -10.71
C LYS A 40 5.43 6.51 -11.36
N PHE A 41 6.47 7.32 -11.51
CA PHE A 41 7.76 6.91 -12.08
C PHE A 41 8.40 5.80 -11.23
N LEU A 42 8.53 6.01 -9.91
CA LEU A 42 9.08 5.03 -9.00
C LEU A 42 8.29 3.73 -8.99
N LYS A 43 6.96 3.82 -8.95
CA LYS A 43 6.08 2.64 -8.97
C LYS A 43 6.25 1.81 -10.25
N SER A 44 6.33 2.46 -11.43
CA SER A 44 6.51 1.76 -12.70
C SER A 44 7.91 1.14 -12.83
N ARG A 45 8.95 1.85 -12.40
CA ARG A 45 10.34 1.39 -12.51
C ARG A 45 10.66 0.24 -11.56
N LEU A 46 10.12 0.30 -10.34
CA LEU A 46 10.41 -0.62 -9.24
C LEU A 46 9.25 -1.57 -8.94
N TYR A 47 8.36 -1.82 -9.90
CA TYR A 47 7.19 -2.69 -9.69
C TYR A 47 7.58 -4.08 -9.17
N HIS A 48 8.68 -4.65 -9.70
CA HIS A 48 9.18 -5.98 -9.30
C HIS A 48 9.77 -6.01 -7.88
N ALA A 49 10.14 -4.87 -7.33
CA ALA A 49 10.66 -4.78 -5.96
C ALA A 49 9.55 -4.88 -4.89
N GLY A 50 8.28 -4.75 -5.29
CA GLY A 50 7.15 -4.76 -4.38
C GLY A 50 7.14 -3.53 -3.47
N ILE A 51 6.76 -2.38 -4.03
CA ILE A 51 6.65 -1.12 -3.27
C ILE A 51 5.30 -1.09 -2.56
N SER A 52 5.34 -1.01 -1.23
CA SER A 52 4.18 -0.81 -0.36
C SER A 52 3.69 0.64 -0.43
N ARG A 53 4.55 1.59 -0.06
CA ARG A 53 4.23 3.03 -0.08
C ARG A 53 5.48 3.86 -0.35
N ILE A 54 5.25 5.10 -0.79
CA ILE A 54 6.28 6.10 -1.03
C ILE A 54 5.89 7.36 -0.26
N GLU A 55 6.74 7.76 0.68
CA GLU A 55 6.58 9.01 1.43
C GLU A 55 7.54 10.06 0.86
N ILE A 56 7.06 11.30 0.74
CA ILE A 56 7.85 12.42 0.24
C ILE A 56 7.84 13.53 1.27
N GLU A 57 9.00 13.87 1.77
CA GLU A 57 9.22 15.00 2.69
C GLU A 57 9.96 16.09 1.91
N ARG A 58 9.49 17.33 2.00
CA ARG A 58 10.13 18.47 1.34
C ARG A 58 10.55 19.49 2.38
N ALA A 59 11.81 19.91 2.32
CA ALA A 59 12.36 20.97 3.15
C ALA A 59 13.18 21.90 2.26
N ALA A 60 12.73 23.13 2.08
CA ALA A 60 13.35 24.13 1.21
C ALA A 60 13.65 23.57 -0.20
N ASN A 61 14.93 23.44 -0.56
CA ASN A 61 15.35 22.95 -1.88
C ASN A 61 15.70 21.45 -1.91
N LYS A 62 15.42 20.72 -0.83
CA LYS A 62 15.72 19.29 -0.74
C LYS A 62 14.44 18.48 -0.70
N ALA A 63 14.43 17.35 -1.40
CA ALA A 63 13.36 16.36 -1.35
C ALA A 63 13.92 15.05 -0.77
N LYS A 64 13.28 14.54 0.29
CA LYS A 64 13.60 13.25 0.87
C LYS A 64 12.48 12.28 0.53
N ILE A 65 12.84 11.18 -0.11
CA ILE A 65 11.90 10.15 -0.57
C ILE A 65 12.18 8.88 0.20
N ASN A 66 11.20 8.46 1.01
CA ASN A 66 11.26 7.21 1.76
C ASN A 66 10.46 6.16 0.98
N ILE A 67 11.13 5.09 0.54
CA ILE A 67 10.53 4.00 -0.23
C ILE A 67 10.41 2.78 0.67
N TYR A 68 9.19 2.32 0.91
CA TYR A 68 8.91 1.09 1.65
C TYR A 68 8.75 -0.06 0.67
N THR A 69 9.64 -1.04 0.75
CA THR A 69 9.69 -2.16 -0.21
C THR A 69 9.84 -3.51 0.48
N ALA A 70 9.30 -4.55 -0.13
CA ALA A 70 9.48 -5.93 0.32
C ALA A 70 10.86 -6.50 -0.06
N ARG A 71 11.51 -5.94 -1.09
CA ARG A 71 12.78 -6.46 -1.62
C ARG A 71 13.78 -5.33 -1.80
N PRO A 72 14.40 -4.83 -0.72
CA PRO A 72 15.31 -3.68 -0.77
C PRO A 72 16.52 -3.93 -1.66
N GLY A 73 17.01 -5.16 -1.74
CA GLY A 73 18.16 -5.51 -2.58
C GLY A 73 17.96 -5.23 -4.08
N ILE A 74 16.73 -5.31 -4.59
CA ILE A 74 16.42 -4.97 -5.99
C ILE A 74 16.52 -3.46 -6.22
N VAL A 75 16.10 -2.67 -5.24
CA VAL A 75 16.12 -1.19 -5.34
C VAL A 75 17.55 -0.66 -5.21
N ILE A 76 18.33 -1.23 -4.31
CA ILE A 76 19.74 -0.82 -4.08
C ILE A 76 20.60 -1.24 -5.28
N GLY A 77 20.37 -2.44 -5.81
CA GLY A 77 21.16 -2.99 -6.90
C GLY A 77 22.57 -3.39 -6.50
N LYS A 78 23.37 -3.81 -7.48
CA LYS A 78 24.78 -4.19 -7.25
C LYS A 78 25.60 -2.95 -6.87
N LYS A 79 26.20 -2.98 -5.68
CA LYS A 79 27.06 -1.89 -5.14
C LYS A 79 26.37 -0.50 -5.09
N GLY A 80 25.04 -0.44 -5.04
CA GLY A 80 24.33 0.84 -4.99
C GLY A 80 24.12 1.55 -6.35
N ALA A 81 24.52 0.95 -7.47
CA ALA A 81 24.45 1.58 -8.77
C ALA A 81 23.01 1.93 -9.23
N GLU A 82 22.01 1.11 -8.85
CA GLU A 82 20.63 1.38 -9.24
C GLU A 82 20.03 2.55 -8.46
N ILE A 83 20.34 2.68 -7.16
CA ILE A 83 19.84 3.81 -6.36
C ILE A 83 20.44 5.14 -6.81
N GLU A 84 21.71 5.16 -7.25
CA GLU A 84 22.35 6.36 -7.78
C GLU A 84 21.71 6.81 -9.09
N LYS A 85 21.45 5.89 -10.01
CA LYS A 85 20.71 6.17 -11.25
C LYS A 85 19.30 6.72 -10.96
N LEU A 86 18.58 6.08 -10.03
CA LEU A 86 17.25 6.56 -9.62
C LEU A 86 17.31 7.97 -9.05
N LYS A 87 18.32 8.27 -8.23
CA LYS A 87 18.53 9.60 -7.67
C LYS A 87 18.76 10.63 -8.77
N GLU A 88 19.61 10.35 -9.76
CA GLU A 88 19.86 11.25 -10.89
C GLU A 88 18.58 11.48 -11.72
N GLU A 89 17.84 10.41 -12.04
CA GLU A 89 16.59 10.50 -12.80
C GLU A 89 15.53 11.34 -12.07
N ILE A 90 15.38 11.17 -10.75
CA ILE A 90 14.44 11.94 -9.95
C ILE A 90 14.91 13.41 -9.81
N THR A 91 16.21 13.64 -9.63
CA THR A 91 16.77 15.00 -9.59
C THR A 91 16.50 15.76 -10.90
N LYS A 92 16.58 15.08 -12.05
CA LYS A 92 16.20 15.65 -13.35
C LYS A 92 14.69 15.95 -13.47
N LEU A 93 13.85 15.12 -12.83
CA LEU A 93 12.38 15.32 -12.84
C LEU A 93 11.92 16.46 -11.92
N THR A 94 12.62 16.65 -10.80
CA THR A 94 12.21 17.60 -9.75
C THR A 94 13.04 18.91 -9.77
N ASN A 95 14.18 18.93 -10.49
CA ASN A 95 15.16 20.02 -10.47
C ASN A 95 15.61 20.40 -9.04
N ARG A 96 15.65 19.44 -8.12
CA ARG A 96 16.03 19.63 -6.71
C ARG A 96 16.94 18.50 -6.23
N ASP A 97 17.75 18.78 -5.22
CA ASP A 97 18.53 17.75 -4.55
C ASP A 97 17.64 16.72 -3.90
N THR A 98 17.80 15.45 -4.30
CA THR A 98 16.97 14.35 -3.83
C THR A 98 17.77 13.37 -2.98
N TYR A 99 17.19 12.98 -1.85
CA TYR A 99 17.68 11.91 -0.99
C TYR A 99 16.70 10.76 -0.99
N ILE A 100 17.20 9.55 -1.22
CA ILE A 100 16.37 8.34 -1.25
C ILE A 100 16.74 7.48 -0.06
N ASN A 101 15.76 7.19 0.79
CA ASN A 101 15.88 6.20 1.87
C ASN A 101 15.04 4.98 1.53
N ILE A 102 15.59 3.81 1.80
CA ILE A 102 14.92 2.54 1.55
C ILE A 102 14.61 1.91 2.91
N HIS A 103 13.33 1.60 3.12
CA HIS A 103 12.84 0.91 4.30
C HIS A 103 12.32 -0.47 3.91
N GLU A 104 12.79 -1.49 4.61
CA GLU A 104 12.33 -2.85 4.39
C GLU A 104 10.98 -3.10 5.05
N VAL A 105 10.05 -3.69 4.30
CA VAL A 105 8.79 -4.22 4.83
C VAL A 105 9.01 -5.67 5.24
N ARG A 106 9.28 -5.90 6.53
CA ARG A 106 9.63 -7.23 7.08
C ARG A 106 8.52 -8.28 6.91
N ARG A 107 7.25 -7.87 6.89
CA ARG A 107 6.08 -8.75 6.76
C ARG A 107 5.21 -8.32 5.57
N PRO A 108 5.59 -8.67 4.33
CA PRO A 108 4.87 -8.21 3.13
C PRO A 108 3.43 -8.76 3.05
N ASP A 109 3.16 -9.92 3.64
CA ASP A 109 1.82 -10.51 3.68
C ASP A 109 0.86 -9.77 4.64
N LEU A 110 1.35 -8.87 5.50
CA LEU A 110 0.56 -7.96 6.33
C LEU A 110 0.43 -6.56 5.71
N ASP A 111 0.94 -6.36 4.51
CA ASP A 111 0.78 -5.12 3.76
C ASP A 111 -0.29 -5.28 2.68
N ALA A 112 -1.38 -4.53 2.81
CA ALA A 112 -2.53 -4.68 1.94
C ALA A 112 -2.24 -4.31 0.48
N GLN A 113 -1.33 -3.36 0.24
CA GLN A 113 -0.94 -2.98 -1.11
C GLN A 113 -0.18 -4.12 -1.81
N LEU A 114 0.77 -4.73 -1.12
CA LEU A 114 1.55 -5.85 -1.65
C LEU A 114 0.69 -7.09 -1.87
N VAL A 115 -0.25 -7.35 -0.95
CA VAL A 115 -1.22 -8.45 -1.10
C VAL A 115 -2.14 -8.21 -2.29
N ALA A 116 -2.67 -6.98 -2.48
CA ALA A 116 -3.51 -6.64 -3.62
C ALA A 116 -2.75 -6.82 -4.95
N GLU A 117 -1.51 -6.36 -5.04
CA GLU A 117 -0.66 -6.52 -6.22
C GLU A 117 -0.32 -7.98 -6.50
N ASN A 118 -0.06 -8.78 -5.47
CA ASN A 118 0.18 -10.21 -5.63
C ASN A 118 -1.06 -10.92 -6.20
N VAL A 119 -2.25 -10.62 -5.68
CA VAL A 119 -3.50 -11.17 -6.22
C VAL A 119 -3.70 -10.71 -7.66
N ALA A 120 -3.45 -9.43 -8.00
CA ALA A 120 -3.56 -8.92 -9.36
C ALA A 120 -2.63 -9.66 -10.32
N LEU A 121 -1.36 -9.85 -9.96
CA LEU A 121 -0.39 -10.64 -10.74
C LEU A 121 -0.82 -12.10 -10.96
N GLN A 122 -1.43 -12.72 -9.93
CA GLN A 122 -1.95 -14.08 -10.08
C GLN A 122 -3.13 -14.13 -11.07
N LEU A 123 -4.01 -13.12 -11.04
CA LEU A 123 -5.13 -13.01 -11.99
C LEU A 123 -4.64 -12.82 -13.43
N GLU A 124 -3.61 -11.99 -13.65
CA GLU A 124 -2.96 -11.81 -14.95
C GLU A 124 -2.34 -13.13 -15.49
N ARG A 125 -1.81 -13.95 -14.57
CA ARG A 125 -1.30 -15.31 -14.87
C ARG A 125 -2.41 -16.37 -15.02
N ARG A 126 -3.68 -15.95 -15.07
CA ARG A 126 -4.84 -16.81 -15.23
C ARG A 126 -5.06 -17.83 -14.09
N VAL A 127 -4.57 -17.54 -12.90
CA VAL A 127 -4.91 -18.34 -11.71
C VAL A 127 -6.38 -18.12 -11.38
N ALA A 128 -7.08 -19.18 -10.98
CA ALA A 128 -8.48 -19.08 -10.58
C ALA A 128 -8.66 -18.06 -9.43
N PHE A 129 -9.48 -17.03 -9.64
CA PHE A 129 -9.63 -15.90 -8.73
C PHE A 129 -10.02 -16.32 -7.30
N ARG A 130 -10.86 -17.37 -7.16
CA ARG A 130 -11.25 -17.90 -5.85
C ARG A 130 -10.05 -18.49 -5.10
N ARG A 131 -9.17 -19.19 -5.81
CA ARG A 131 -7.95 -19.76 -5.24
C ARG A 131 -6.99 -18.65 -4.82
N ALA A 132 -6.75 -17.67 -5.71
CA ALA A 132 -5.87 -16.54 -5.43
C ALA A 132 -6.31 -15.75 -4.18
N MET A 133 -7.62 -15.44 -4.07
CA MET A 133 -8.16 -14.73 -2.91
C MET A 133 -8.06 -15.54 -1.62
N LYS A 134 -8.48 -16.82 -1.62
CA LYS A 134 -8.44 -17.69 -0.43
C LYS A 134 -7.01 -17.90 0.07
N GLU A 135 -6.07 -18.16 -0.83
CA GLU A 135 -4.66 -18.35 -0.49
C GLU A 135 -4.06 -17.10 0.15
N SER A 136 -4.35 -15.92 -0.42
CA SER A 136 -3.85 -14.65 0.10
C SER A 136 -4.45 -14.31 1.48
N VAL A 137 -5.75 -14.59 1.70
CA VAL A 137 -6.40 -14.43 3.00
C VAL A 137 -5.76 -15.37 4.03
N SER A 138 -5.65 -16.67 3.72
CA SER A 138 -5.05 -17.65 4.62
C SER A 138 -3.58 -17.35 4.96
N ARG A 139 -2.81 -16.80 3.99
CA ARG A 139 -1.41 -16.40 4.21
C ARG A 139 -1.32 -15.22 5.18
N ALA A 140 -2.13 -14.19 4.97
CA ALA A 140 -2.13 -13.02 5.86
C ALA A 140 -2.60 -13.38 7.29
N MET A 141 -3.59 -14.27 7.45
CA MET A 141 -4.03 -14.75 8.76
C MET A 141 -2.91 -15.52 9.48
N ARG A 142 -2.17 -16.39 8.77
CA ARG A 142 -1.02 -17.12 9.34
C ARG A 142 0.11 -16.19 9.78
N MET A 143 0.28 -15.04 9.12
CA MET A 143 1.28 -14.04 9.50
C MET A 143 0.87 -13.16 10.68
N GLY A 144 -0.33 -13.38 11.25
CA GLY A 144 -0.81 -12.72 12.45
C GLY A 144 -1.76 -11.55 12.22
N ALA A 145 -2.40 -11.46 11.05
CA ALA A 145 -3.52 -10.53 10.86
C ALA A 145 -4.70 -10.93 11.74
N GLN A 146 -5.35 -9.96 12.38
CA GLN A 146 -6.58 -10.22 13.16
C GLN A 146 -7.82 -10.31 12.27
N GLY A 147 -7.72 -9.84 11.05
CA GLY A 147 -8.76 -9.99 10.06
C GLY A 147 -8.33 -9.48 8.70
N VAL A 148 -8.84 -10.14 7.66
CA VAL A 148 -8.51 -9.84 6.27
C VAL A 148 -9.78 -9.87 5.43
N ARG A 149 -9.90 -8.92 4.53
CA ARG A 149 -10.92 -8.91 3.48
C ARG A 149 -10.26 -8.61 2.14
N ILE A 150 -10.51 -9.45 1.15
CA ILE A 150 -10.07 -9.23 -0.24
C ILE A 150 -11.31 -9.24 -1.13
N GLN A 151 -11.37 -8.28 -2.05
CA GLN A 151 -12.46 -8.11 -3.00
C GLN A 151 -11.91 -7.97 -4.40
N CYS A 152 -12.45 -8.74 -5.34
CA CYS A 152 -12.17 -8.63 -6.76
C CYS A 152 -13.46 -8.21 -7.49
N ALA A 153 -13.36 -7.23 -8.39
CA ALA A 153 -14.48 -6.71 -9.16
C ALA A 153 -14.08 -6.56 -10.64
N GLY A 154 -14.91 -7.08 -11.53
CA GLY A 154 -14.69 -7.08 -12.97
C GLY A 154 -15.21 -8.35 -13.64
N ARG A 155 -14.71 -8.66 -14.83
CA ARG A 155 -15.03 -9.88 -15.59
C ARG A 155 -14.24 -11.07 -15.03
N LEU A 156 -14.67 -11.57 -13.87
CA LEU A 156 -13.98 -12.64 -13.14
C LEU A 156 -14.01 -13.96 -13.93
N GLY A 157 -12.84 -14.52 -14.21
CA GLY A 157 -12.67 -15.76 -15.01
C GLY A 157 -13.06 -15.59 -16.49
N GLY A 158 -13.12 -14.36 -17.01
CA GLY A 158 -13.48 -14.07 -18.40
C GLY A 158 -15.01 -14.04 -18.67
N SER A 159 -15.84 -14.04 -17.62
CA SER A 159 -17.30 -13.95 -17.79
C SER A 159 -17.71 -12.67 -18.50
N GLU A 160 -18.76 -12.72 -19.33
CA GLU A 160 -19.28 -11.54 -20.05
C GLU A 160 -19.81 -10.48 -19.10
N ILE A 161 -20.50 -10.92 -18.05
CA ILE A 161 -21.07 -10.03 -17.04
C ILE A 161 -20.06 -9.83 -15.92
N ALA A 162 -19.73 -8.57 -15.66
CA ALA A 162 -18.88 -8.20 -14.55
C ALA A 162 -19.61 -8.43 -13.21
N ARG A 163 -18.89 -8.93 -12.24
CA ARG A 163 -19.40 -9.11 -10.89
C ARG A 163 -18.34 -8.82 -9.85
N THR A 164 -18.79 -8.68 -8.62
CA THR A 164 -17.92 -8.46 -7.46
C THR A 164 -18.00 -9.67 -6.55
N GLU A 165 -16.85 -10.28 -6.26
CA GLU A 165 -16.71 -11.33 -5.26
C GLU A 165 -15.71 -10.93 -4.19
N TRP A 166 -15.94 -11.37 -2.95
CA TRP A 166 -15.06 -11.08 -1.83
C TRP A 166 -14.96 -12.26 -0.86
N TYR A 167 -13.81 -12.35 -0.21
CA TYR A 167 -13.56 -13.26 0.90
C TYR A 167 -13.13 -12.46 2.12
N ARG A 168 -13.58 -12.89 3.30
CA ARG A 168 -13.22 -12.31 4.59
C ARG A 168 -12.99 -13.42 5.59
N GLU A 169 -11.93 -13.24 6.38
CA GLU A 169 -11.64 -14.06 7.55
C GLU A 169 -11.29 -13.14 8.71
N GLY A 170 -11.74 -13.48 9.91
CA GLY A 170 -11.58 -12.63 11.07
C GLY A 170 -12.45 -11.36 11.07
N ARG A 171 -12.03 -10.39 11.89
CA ARG A 171 -12.74 -9.13 12.11
C ARG A 171 -12.09 -7.98 11.33
N VAL A 172 -12.85 -7.17 10.63
CA VAL A 172 -12.37 -5.95 9.95
C VAL A 172 -13.26 -4.77 10.35
N PRO A 173 -12.96 -4.07 11.46
CA PRO A 173 -13.82 -3.02 12.02
C PRO A 173 -13.59 -1.69 11.30
N LEU A 174 -14.25 -1.46 10.16
CA LEU A 174 -14.04 -0.28 9.33
C LEU A 174 -14.48 1.03 10.00
N HIS A 175 -15.43 0.97 10.92
CA HIS A 175 -15.97 2.15 11.63
C HIS A 175 -15.17 2.55 12.89
N THR A 176 -14.29 1.69 13.38
CA THR A 176 -13.47 1.97 14.56
C THR A 176 -12.24 2.79 14.16
N LEU A 177 -12.10 4.01 14.68
CA LEU A 177 -10.99 4.92 14.35
C LEU A 177 -9.64 4.38 14.83
N ARG A 178 -9.58 3.82 16.04
CA ARG A 178 -8.36 3.26 16.63
C ARG A 178 -7.89 1.94 16.00
N ALA A 179 -8.68 1.34 15.10
CA ALA A 179 -8.30 0.11 14.41
C ALA A 179 -7.27 0.40 13.31
N ASP A 180 -6.09 -0.24 13.38
CA ASP A 180 -5.07 -0.20 12.33
C ASP A 180 -5.50 -1.08 11.16
N ILE A 181 -6.09 -0.44 10.15
CA ILE A 181 -6.53 -1.10 8.92
C ILE A 181 -5.70 -0.62 7.76
N ASN A 182 -4.79 -1.47 7.32
CA ASN A 182 -4.05 -1.25 6.09
C ASN A 182 -4.95 -1.54 4.89
N TYR A 183 -4.91 -0.65 3.88
CA TYR A 183 -5.72 -0.73 2.67
C TYR A 183 -4.84 -0.68 1.44
N GLY A 184 -5.10 -1.60 0.48
CA GLY A 184 -4.42 -1.64 -0.79
C GLY A 184 -5.40 -1.77 -1.95
N PHE A 185 -5.02 -1.18 -3.08
CA PHE A 185 -5.73 -1.26 -4.35
C PHE A 185 -4.76 -1.59 -5.47
N ALA A 186 -5.13 -2.55 -6.32
CA ALA A 186 -4.38 -2.91 -7.50
C ALA A 186 -5.33 -3.25 -8.65
N GLU A 187 -4.85 -3.07 -9.86
CA GLU A 187 -5.55 -3.41 -11.10
C GLU A 187 -4.83 -4.56 -11.80
N ALA A 188 -5.56 -5.61 -12.15
CA ALA A 188 -5.09 -6.72 -12.95
C ALA A 188 -5.50 -6.52 -14.40
N HIS A 189 -4.54 -6.39 -15.29
CA HIS A 189 -4.78 -6.23 -16.73
C HIS A 189 -4.89 -7.60 -17.38
N THR A 190 -6.12 -8.06 -17.58
CA THR A 190 -6.40 -9.35 -18.21
C THR A 190 -6.78 -9.20 -19.69
N THR A 191 -6.76 -10.30 -20.44
CA THR A 191 -7.19 -10.32 -21.86
C THR A 191 -8.67 -9.91 -22.03
N TYR A 192 -9.49 -10.04 -20.99
CA TYR A 192 -10.92 -9.73 -20.99
C TYR A 192 -11.26 -8.36 -20.39
N GLY A 193 -10.26 -7.58 -20.00
CA GLY A 193 -10.41 -6.28 -19.39
C GLY A 193 -9.70 -6.16 -18.04
N ILE A 194 -9.98 -5.08 -17.32
CA ILE A 194 -9.34 -4.77 -16.03
C ILE A 194 -10.18 -5.34 -14.90
N ILE A 195 -9.52 -6.01 -13.95
CA ILE A 195 -10.11 -6.47 -12.70
C ILE A 195 -9.54 -5.65 -11.55
N GLY A 196 -10.38 -4.91 -10.83
CA GLY A 196 -9.99 -4.17 -9.65
C GLY A 196 -9.89 -5.10 -8.43
N VAL A 197 -8.74 -5.07 -7.76
CA VAL A 197 -8.48 -5.83 -6.51
C VAL A 197 -8.36 -4.84 -5.36
N LYS A 198 -9.15 -5.05 -4.29
CA LYS A 198 -9.08 -4.27 -3.05
C LYS A 198 -8.77 -5.21 -1.90
N ALA A 199 -7.82 -4.83 -1.05
CA ALA A 199 -7.45 -5.57 0.14
C ALA A 199 -7.55 -4.69 1.39
N TRP A 200 -8.08 -5.25 2.46
CA TRP A 200 -8.14 -4.66 3.81
C TRP A 200 -7.52 -5.65 4.77
N ILE A 201 -6.53 -5.24 5.51
CA ILE A 201 -5.86 -6.06 6.52
C ILE A 201 -5.93 -5.32 7.85
N PHE A 202 -6.59 -5.94 8.81
CA PHE A 202 -6.67 -5.47 10.19
C PHE A 202 -5.53 -6.06 10.99
N ARG A 203 -4.64 -5.20 11.48
CA ARG A 203 -3.45 -5.60 12.24
C ARG A 203 -3.70 -5.63 13.74
N GLY A 204 -4.63 -4.82 14.24
CA GLY A 204 -4.97 -4.66 15.64
C GLY A 204 -5.49 -3.28 15.95
N GLU A 205 -5.74 -3.00 17.21
CA GLU A 205 -6.14 -1.68 17.67
C GLU A 205 -4.93 -0.96 18.26
N VAL A 206 -4.76 0.31 17.91
CA VAL A 206 -3.78 1.21 18.52
C VAL A 206 -4.43 1.77 19.78
N LEU A 207 -3.93 1.38 20.94
CA LEU A 207 -4.39 1.85 22.24
C LEU A 207 -3.55 3.05 22.69
N THR A 208 -4.10 3.90 23.52
CA THR A 208 -3.34 4.92 24.23
C THR A 208 -2.51 4.26 25.35
N GLU A 209 -1.45 4.91 25.80
CA GLU A 209 -0.59 4.39 26.87
C GLU A 209 -1.38 4.02 28.13
N GLU A 210 -2.41 4.82 28.46
CA GLU A 210 -3.31 4.57 29.59
C GLU A 210 -4.16 3.30 29.39
N GLU A 211 -4.70 3.11 28.18
CA GLU A 211 -5.48 1.91 27.81
C GLU A 211 -4.60 0.64 27.75
N GLU A 212 -3.33 0.77 27.35
CA GLU A 212 -2.37 -0.36 27.39
C GLU A 212 -2.07 -0.78 28.81
N GLN A 213 -1.85 0.19 29.73
CA GLN A 213 -1.63 -0.09 31.15
C GLN A 213 -2.85 -0.76 31.79
N GLN A 214 -4.06 -0.25 31.53
CA GLN A 214 -5.29 -0.86 32.03
C GLN A 214 -5.49 -2.28 31.51
N LYS A 215 -5.19 -2.53 30.23
CA LYS A 215 -5.32 -3.85 29.63
C LYS A 215 -4.30 -4.83 30.18
N ALA A 216 -3.10 -4.38 30.49
CA ALA A 216 -2.07 -5.17 31.15
C ALA A 216 -2.46 -5.55 32.59
N MET A 217 -3.13 -4.65 33.34
CA MET A 217 -3.63 -4.90 34.70
C MET A 217 -4.83 -5.86 34.74
N LEU A 218 -5.63 -5.93 33.69
CA LEU A 218 -6.83 -6.78 33.62
C LEU A 218 -6.56 -8.16 32.98
N GLY A 219 -5.40 -8.36 32.40
CA GLY A 219 -5.01 -9.60 31.70
C GLY A 219 -3.96 -10.45 32.41
N GLY A 220 -3.67 -10.14 33.70
CA GLY A 220 -2.76 -10.90 34.58
C GLY A 220 -3.46 -11.93 35.44
#